data_aa880cd47db9221ed28b84c594a5e8c3
#
_entry.id   aa880cd47db9221ed28b84c594a5e8c3
#
_cell.length_a   1.000
_cell.length_b   1.000
_cell.length_c   1.000
_cell.angle_alpha   90.00
_cell.angle_beta   90.00
_cell.angle_gamma   90.00
#
_symmetry.space_group_name_H-M   'P 1'
#
loop_
_entity.id
_entity.type
_entity.pdbx_description
1 polymer ?
#
loop_
_entity_poly.entity_id
_entity_poly.type
_entity_poly.pdbx_seq_one_letter_code
_entity_poly.pdbx_strand_id
1 'polypeptide(L)'
;MESRIIDRIWRGGDKRGKYSYRISEVKLPVGGEMTDLPTKIAKQLSLKTSDIMTWEVARESIDARDKSQIFMVYTVDFTTRVQVAPKIAKKHKCNLHKPIEKVNPLPGRERMTGRPVIVGFGPCGIFAALELAQNGYRPIVIERGKGMAERVKDVEAFKNEGVLNE
;
A
#
# COMPACT_ATOMS: atom_id res chain seq x y z
N MET A 1 -6.05 18.68 0.82
CA MET A 1 -6.04 17.45 0.00
C MET A 1 -4.93 16.48 0.43
N GLU A 2 -4.41 16.62 1.65
CA GLU A 2 -3.14 16.00 2.12
C GLU A 2 -3.27 14.86 3.13
N SER A 3 -4.45 14.48 3.58
CA SER A 3 -4.55 13.48 4.66
C SER A 3 -4.98 12.06 4.23
N ARG A 4 -5.24 11.81 2.94
CA ARG A 4 -5.85 10.54 2.51
C ARG A 4 -4.89 9.38 2.24
N ILE A 5 -3.58 9.62 2.16
CA ILE A 5 -2.59 8.55 1.87
C ILE A 5 -2.04 7.94 3.17
N ILE A 6 -1.91 8.73 4.23
CA ILE A 6 -1.29 8.29 5.49
C ILE A 6 -2.30 7.58 6.40
N ASP A 7 -3.59 7.92 6.35
CA ASP A 7 -4.64 7.25 7.14
C ASP A 7 -5.00 5.83 6.68
N ARG A 8 -4.42 5.35 5.57
CA ARG A 8 -4.55 3.95 5.12
C ARG A 8 -3.64 2.98 5.85
N ILE A 9 -2.72 3.47 6.69
CA ILE A 9 -1.80 2.65 7.47
C ILE A 9 -2.40 2.47 8.86
N TRP A 10 -3.07 1.34 9.03
CA TRP A 10 -3.36 0.72 10.31
C TRP A 10 -4.20 1.51 11.32
N ARG A 11 -5.51 1.46 11.20
CA ARG A 11 -6.35 1.57 12.39
C ARG A 11 -6.23 0.25 13.14
N GLY A 12 -5.47 0.25 14.24
CA GLY A 12 -5.34 -0.85 15.16
C GLY A 12 -6.71 -1.37 15.61
N GLY A 13 -7.26 -2.30 14.82
CA GLY A 13 -8.44 -3.05 15.19
C GLY A 13 -8.03 -4.13 16.18
N ASP A 14 -8.83 -4.27 17.21
CA ASP A 14 -8.78 -5.28 18.25
C ASP A 14 -8.37 -6.66 17.69
N LYS A 15 -7.23 -7.19 18.14
CA LYS A 15 -6.66 -8.50 17.76
C LYS A 15 -7.52 -9.71 18.18
N ARG A 16 -8.85 -9.56 18.33
CA ARG A 16 -9.79 -10.58 18.83
C ARG A 16 -10.29 -11.57 17.78
N GLY A 17 -9.83 -11.46 16.52
CA GLY A 17 -10.11 -12.49 15.53
C GLY A 17 -9.29 -13.74 15.81
N LYS A 18 -9.95 -14.91 15.91
CA LYS A 18 -9.30 -16.21 16.14
C LYS A 18 -8.47 -16.65 14.92
N TYR A 19 -8.88 -16.27 13.73
CA TYR A 19 -8.26 -16.68 12.46
C TYR A 19 -7.92 -15.46 11.63
N SER A 20 -6.76 -15.46 11.00
CA SER A 20 -6.33 -14.43 10.06
C SER A 20 -6.14 -15.04 8.68
N TYR A 21 -6.69 -14.37 7.67
CA TYR A 21 -6.70 -14.83 6.29
C TYR A 21 -6.32 -13.70 5.33
N ARG A 22 -5.78 -14.10 4.20
CA ARG A 22 -5.65 -13.27 3.01
C ARG A 22 -6.51 -13.85 1.91
N ILE A 23 -7.41 -13.05 1.35
CA ILE A 23 -8.21 -13.39 0.17
C ILE A 23 -7.76 -12.54 -1.01
N SER A 24 -7.58 -13.16 -2.17
CA SER A 24 -7.19 -12.49 -3.41
C SER A 24 -8.35 -12.42 -4.40
N GLU A 25 -8.22 -11.53 -5.39
CA GLU A 25 -9.18 -11.39 -6.50
C GLU A 25 -10.61 -11.03 -6.07
N VAL A 26 -10.75 -10.25 -5.00
CA VAL A 26 -12.05 -9.66 -4.65
C VAL A 26 -12.32 -8.50 -5.60
N LYS A 27 -13.33 -8.62 -6.47
CA LYS A 27 -13.62 -7.63 -7.51
C LYS A 27 -14.75 -6.70 -7.06
N LEU A 28 -14.57 -5.40 -7.23
CA LEU A 28 -15.63 -4.39 -7.16
C LEU A 28 -15.75 -3.69 -8.52
N PRO A 29 -16.94 -3.25 -8.94
CA PRO A 29 -17.05 -2.40 -10.12
C PRO A 29 -16.30 -1.08 -9.88
N VAL A 30 -15.86 -0.43 -10.96
CA VAL A 30 -15.27 0.92 -10.87
C VAL A 30 -16.32 1.87 -10.27
N GLY A 31 -15.91 2.65 -9.27
CA GLY A 31 -16.83 3.51 -8.50
C GLY A 31 -17.52 2.82 -7.31
N GLY A 32 -17.33 1.50 -7.15
CA GLY A 32 -17.80 0.81 -5.94
C GLY A 32 -17.00 1.23 -4.71
N GLU A 33 -17.67 1.24 -3.57
CA GLU A 33 -17.04 1.66 -2.31
C GLU A 33 -16.27 0.52 -1.66
N MET A 34 -15.07 0.83 -1.13
CA MET A 34 -14.27 -0.15 -0.40
C MET A 34 -14.97 -0.69 0.86
N THR A 35 -15.91 0.05 1.40
CA THR A 35 -16.78 -0.36 2.52
C THR A 35 -17.61 -1.59 2.21
N ASP A 36 -17.81 -1.94 0.93
CA ASP A 36 -18.52 -3.14 0.49
C ASP A 36 -17.65 -4.41 0.55
N LEU A 37 -16.33 -4.27 0.68
CA LEU A 37 -15.40 -5.41 0.70
C LEU A 37 -15.74 -6.44 1.77
N PRO A 38 -15.99 -6.10 3.05
CA PRO A 38 -16.36 -7.09 4.07
C PRO A 38 -17.60 -7.89 3.72
N THR A 39 -18.62 -7.23 3.20
CA THR A 39 -19.88 -7.89 2.78
C THR A 39 -19.64 -8.85 1.62
N LYS A 40 -18.82 -8.44 0.65
CA LYS A 40 -18.48 -9.28 -0.49
C LYS A 40 -17.60 -10.47 -0.11
N ILE A 41 -16.64 -10.28 0.77
CA ILE A 41 -15.79 -11.35 1.30
C ILE A 41 -16.63 -12.36 2.08
N ALA A 42 -17.51 -11.87 2.96
CA ALA A 42 -18.42 -12.73 3.73
C ALA A 42 -19.29 -13.60 2.81
N LYS A 43 -19.89 -13.00 1.77
CA LYS A 43 -20.67 -13.73 0.76
C LYS A 43 -19.86 -14.80 0.03
N GLN A 44 -18.62 -14.46 -0.41
CA GLN A 44 -17.74 -15.41 -1.11
C GLN A 44 -17.33 -16.59 -0.22
N LEU A 45 -17.11 -16.33 1.07
CA LEU A 45 -16.61 -17.32 2.02
C LEU A 45 -17.71 -18.01 2.81
N SER A 46 -19.00 -17.73 2.51
CA SER A 46 -20.16 -18.24 3.23
C SER A 46 -20.12 -17.93 4.73
N LEU A 47 -19.67 -16.72 5.05
CA LEU A 47 -19.64 -16.14 6.40
C LEU A 47 -20.72 -15.07 6.53
N LYS A 48 -21.01 -14.68 7.77
CA LYS A 48 -21.78 -13.45 8.04
C LYS A 48 -20.81 -12.26 8.01
N THR A 49 -21.27 -11.10 7.55
CA THR A 49 -20.46 -9.87 7.58
C THR A 49 -19.99 -9.54 9.00
N SER A 50 -20.81 -9.84 10.01
CA SER A 50 -20.47 -9.69 11.44
C SER A 50 -19.35 -10.62 11.94
N ASP A 51 -19.00 -11.65 11.18
CA ASP A 51 -17.89 -12.55 11.52
C ASP A 51 -16.53 -11.94 11.14
N ILE A 52 -16.53 -10.96 10.23
CA ILE A 52 -15.32 -10.24 9.84
C ILE A 52 -15.06 -9.15 10.88
N MET A 53 -13.97 -9.30 11.63
CA MET A 53 -13.65 -8.42 12.76
C MET A 53 -12.82 -7.21 12.34
N THR A 54 -11.81 -7.46 11.52
CA THR A 54 -10.93 -6.43 10.96
C THR A 54 -10.62 -6.78 9.53
N TRP A 55 -10.33 -5.78 8.72
CA TRP A 55 -9.89 -5.97 7.35
C TRP A 55 -8.98 -4.83 6.90
N GLU A 56 -8.08 -5.13 5.99
CA GLU A 56 -7.13 -4.19 5.40
C GLU A 56 -6.85 -4.57 3.95
N VAL A 57 -6.77 -3.58 3.07
CA VAL A 57 -6.38 -3.79 1.67
C VAL A 57 -4.87 -3.95 1.58
N ALA A 58 -4.41 -5.16 1.27
CA ALA A 58 -3.01 -5.47 1.06
C ALA A 58 -2.53 -5.10 -0.35
N ARG A 59 -3.43 -5.19 -1.34
CA ARG A 59 -3.14 -4.84 -2.74
C ARG A 59 -4.40 -4.41 -3.47
N GLU A 60 -4.24 -3.42 -4.32
CA GLU A 60 -5.25 -2.92 -5.24
C GLU A 60 -4.71 -2.96 -6.67
N SER A 61 -5.52 -3.35 -7.63
CA SER A 61 -5.18 -3.37 -9.06
C SER A 61 -6.44 -3.23 -9.90
N ILE A 62 -6.27 -2.93 -11.20
CA ILE A 62 -7.36 -2.77 -12.15
C ILE A 62 -7.38 -4.00 -13.07
N ASP A 63 -8.56 -4.57 -13.28
CA ASP A 63 -8.82 -5.57 -14.31
C ASP A 63 -9.64 -4.90 -15.43
N ALA A 64 -8.95 -4.54 -16.51
CA ALA A 64 -9.51 -3.89 -17.70
C ALA A 64 -9.36 -4.78 -18.95
N ARG A 65 -9.25 -6.09 -18.78
CA ARG A 65 -9.15 -7.04 -19.91
C ARG A 65 -10.40 -7.02 -20.77
N ASP A 66 -11.55 -6.83 -20.15
CA ASP A 66 -12.80 -6.53 -20.84
C ASP A 66 -13.09 -5.02 -20.70
N LYS A 67 -13.01 -4.31 -21.82
CA LYS A 67 -13.24 -2.85 -21.86
C LYS A 67 -14.67 -2.45 -21.54
N SER A 68 -15.64 -3.38 -21.72
CA SER A 68 -17.05 -3.16 -21.39
C SER A 68 -17.33 -3.30 -19.88
N GLN A 69 -16.43 -3.96 -19.14
CA GLN A 69 -16.61 -4.24 -17.72
C GLN A 69 -15.30 -4.19 -16.95
N ILE A 70 -14.95 -3.00 -16.48
CA ILE A 70 -13.72 -2.74 -15.72
C ILE A 70 -13.99 -2.96 -14.23
N PHE A 71 -13.07 -3.66 -13.56
CA PHE A 71 -13.14 -3.93 -12.12
C PHE A 71 -11.92 -3.41 -11.39
N MET A 72 -12.14 -2.94 -10.18
CA MET A 72 -11.11 -2.85 -9.15
C MET A 72 -10.95 -4.23 -8.50
N VAL A 73 -9.72 -4.71 -8.40
CA VAL A 73 -9.40 -6.04 -7.87
C VAL A 73 -8.55 -5.87 -6.62
N TYR A 74 -9.04 -6.43 -5.53
CA TYR A 74 -8.42 -6.30 -4.22
C TYR A 74 -7.85 -7.61 -3.71
N THR A 75 -6.71 -7.53 -3.04
CA THR A 75 -6.24 -8.54 -2.10
C THR A 75 -6.45 -7.97 -0.70
N VAL A 76 -7.17 -8.70 0.13
CA VAL A 76 -7.59 -8.21 1.44
C VAL A 76 -7.13 -9.16 2.53
N ASP A 77 -6.50 -8.60 3.55
CA ASP A 77 -6.21 -9.28 4.81
C ASP A 77 -7.36 -9.04 5.78
N PHE A 78 -7.86 -10.09 6.41
CA PHE A 78 -8.96 -9.94 7.36
C PHE A 78 -8.83 -10.93 8.50
N THR A 79 -9.45 -10.59 9.62
CA THR A 79 -9.57 -11.48 10.78
C THR A 79 -11.02 -11.87 10.99
N THR A 80 -11.25 -13.11 11.43
CA THR A 80 -12.58 -13.64 11.66
C THR A 80 -12.61 -14.54 12.91
N ARG A 81 -13.78 -14.64 13.52
CA ARG A 81 -14.04 -15.57 14.63
C ARG A 81 -14.31 -16.99 14.15
N VAL A 82 -14.73 -17.15 12.91
CA VAL A 82 -15.16 -18.43 12.33
C VAL A 82 -14.08 -18.93 11.37
N GLN A 83 -13.79 -20.21 11.46
CA GLN A 83 -12.86 -20.84 10.52
C GLN A 83 -13.51 -20.97 9.14
N VAL A 84 -12.82 -20.49 8.11
CA VAL A 84 -13.26 -20.67 6.72
C VAL A 84 -13.09 -22.14 6.32
N ALA A 85 -14.16 -22.73 5.78
CA ALA A 85 -14.09 -24.11 5.33
C ALA A 85 -13.03 -24.31 4.23
N PRO A 86 -12.13 -25.31 4.33
CA PRO A 86 -10.99 -25.47 3.43
C PRO A 86 -11.37 -25.54 1.94
N LYS A 87 -12.51 -26.16 1.60
CA LYS A 87 -13.00 -26.23 0.22
C LYS A 87 -13.36 -24.83 -0.32
N ILE A 88 -13.99 -23.99 0.51
CA ILE A 88 -14.38 -22.63 0.16
C ILE A 88 -13.15 -21.75 0.07
N ALA A 89 -12.24 -21.86 1.03
CA ALA A 89 -10.99 -21.12 1.05
C ALA A 89 -10.18 -21.37 -0.23
N LYS A 90 -10.00 -22.62 -0.63
CA LYS A 90 -9.30 -23.01 -1.88
C LYS A 90 -9.99 -22.45 -3.12
N LYS A 91 -11.31 -22.53 -3.20
CA LYS A 91 -12.11 -22.02 -4.33
C LYS A 91 -11.93 -20.52 -4.52
N HIS A 92 -11.85 -19.75 -3.43
CA HIS A 92 -11.79 -18.29 -3.45
C HIS A 92 -10.38 -17.72 -3.18
N LYS A 93 -9.33 -18.52 -3.37
CA LYS A 93 -7.93 -18.09 -3.17
C LYS A 93 -7.71 -17.40 -1.81
N CYS A 94 -8.35 -17.96 -0.78
CA CYS A 94 -8.27 -17.50 0.60
C CYS A 94 -7.32 -18.43 1.38
N ASN A 95 -6.26 -17.86 1.94
CA ASN A 95 -5.23 -18.61 2.65
C ASN A 95 -5.07 -18.06 4.07
N LEU A 96 -4.68 -18.93 5.01
CA LEU A 96 -4.24 -18.47 6.32
C LEU A 96 -3.07 -17.50 6.15
N HIS A 97 -3.14 -16.38 6.82
CA HIS A 97 -2.15 -15.32 6.74
C HIS A 97 -1.71 -14.90 8.14
N LYS A 98 -0.39 -14.90 8.37
CA LYS A 98 0.17 -14.25 9.56
C LYS A 98 0.56 -12.84 9.17
N PRO A 99 -0.01 -11.81 9.81
CA PRO A 99 0.45 -10.44 9.60
C PRO A 99 1.95 -10.37 9.86
N ILE A 100 2.69 -9.80 8.94
CA ILE A 100 4.10 -9.50 9.17
C ILE A 100 4.12 -8.31 10.13
N GLU A 101 4.58 -8.54 11.35
CA GLU A 101 4.86 -7.43 12.26
C GLU A 101 5.98 -6.60 11.63
N LYS A 102 5.67 -5.35 11.29
CA LYS A 102 6.71 -4.39 10.92
C LYS A 102 7.55 -4.13 12.16
N VAL A 103 8.67 -4.78 12.24
CA VAL A 103 9.68 -4.48 13.25
C VAL A 103 10.38 -3.22 12.79
N ASN A 104 10.03 -2.08 13.39
CA ASN A 104 10.85 -0.89 13.22
C ASN A 104 12.20 -1.18 13.87
N PRO A 105 13.30 -1.07 13.14
CA PRO A 105 14.62 -1.26 13.72
C PRO A 105 14.79 -0.28 14.89
N LEU A 106 15.28 -0.78 16.01
CA LEU A 106 15.59 0.10 17.15
C LEU A 106 16.69 1.08 16.72
N PRO A 107 16.56 2.37 17.05
CA PRO A 107 17.61 3.34 16.77
C PRO A 107 18.91 2.92 17.44
N GLY A 108 20.02 3.15 16.75
CA GLY A 108 21.36 2.90 17.30
C GLY A 108 21.58 3.68 18.61
N ARG A 109 22.47 3.18 19.46
CA ARG A 109 22.78 3.83 20.75
C ARG A 109 23.88 4.90 20.59
N GLU A 110 24.59 4.89 19.48
CA GLU A 110 25.64 5.87 19.20
C GLU A 110 25.04 7.20 18.74
N ARG A 111 25.53 8.28 19.31
CA ARG A 111 25.08 9.62 18.96
C ARG A 111 25.71 10.01 17.63
N MET A 112 24.90 10.31 16.63
CA MET A 112 25.40 10.83 15.37
C MET A 112 26.05 12.22 15.58
N THR A 113 27.27 12.40 15.07
CA THR A 113 28.02 13.66 15.15
C THR A 113 27.63 14.65 14.06
N GLY A 114 26.88 14.20 13.02
CA GLY A 114 26.46 15.01 11.90
C GLY A 114 25.09 14.60 11.36
N ARG A 115 24.60 15.37 10.38
CA ARG A 115 23.36 15.07 9.67
C ARG A 115 23.60 13.97 8.63
N PRO A 116 22.69 12.99 8.47
CA PRO A 116 22.76 12.02 7.39
C PRO A 116 22.76 12.73 6.03
N VAL A 117 23.60 12.25 5.10
CA VAL A 117 23.64 12.75 3.73
C VAL A 117 23.12 11.66 2.80
N ILE A 118 22.14 12.03 1.96
CA ILE A 118 21.57 11.17 0.92
C ILE A 118 21.98 11.74 -0.42
N VAL A 119 22.63 10.93 -1.23
CA VAL A 119 23.06 11.30 -2.57
C VAL A 119 22.07 10.73 -3.59
N GLY A 120 21.38 11.62 -4.29
CA GLY A 120 20.31 11.31 -5.25
C GLY A 120 18.91 11.40 -4.63
N PHE A 121 17.97 12.00 -5.38
CA PHE A 121 16.57 12.15 -5.00
C PHE A 121 15.65 11.34 -5.90
N GLY A 122 16.12 10.15 -6.29
CA GLY A 122 15.30 9.13 -6.93
C GLY A 122 14.39 8.40 -5.91
N PRO A 123 13.63 7.37 -6.30
CA PRO A 123 12.71 6.66 -5.43
C PRO A 123 13.33 6.21 -4.10
N CYS A 124 14.54 5.65 -4.15
CA CYS A 124 15.26 5.22 -2.95
C CYS A 124 15.62 6.40 -2.04
N GLY A 125 16.15 7.49 -2.60
CA GLY A 125 16.54 8.68 -1.84
C GLY A 125 15.36 9.37 -1.19
N ILE A 126 14.21 9.43 -1.87
CA ILE A 126 12.96 9.99 -1.35
C ILE A 126 12.50 9.21 -0.10
N PHE A 127 12.44 7.87 -0.19
CA PHE A 127 11.99 7.05 0.95
C PHE A 127 13.02 7.04 2.09
N ALA A 128 14.31 7.04 1.78
CA ALA A 128 15.35 7.16 2.81
C ALA A 128 15.26 8.50 3.55
N ALA A 129 15.03 9.60 2.83
CA ALA A 129 14.85 10.91 3.42
C ALA A 129 13.59 10.98 4.32
N LEU A 130 12.49 10.39 3.85
CA LEU A 130 11.24 10.33 4.59
C LEU A 130 11.40 9.54 5.88
N GLU A 131 11.99 8.35 5.81
CA GLU A 131 12.21 7.47 6.97
C GLU A 131 13.11 8.14 8.02
N LEU A 132 14.22 8.72 7.59
CA LEU A 132 15.11 9.46 8.49
C LEU A 132 14.42 10.66 9.14
N ALA A 133 13.63 11.42 8.37
CA ALA A 133 12.91 12.58 8.90
C ALA A 133 11.84 12.17 9.92
N GLN A 134 11.10 11.09 9.67
CA GLN A 134 10.09 10.55 10.58
C GLN A 134 10.70 10.06 11.91
N ASN A 135 11.95 9.60 11.86
CA ASN A 135 12.70 9.19 13.05
C ASN A 135 13.47 10.34 13.74
N GLY A 136 13.18 11.59 13.36
CA GLY A 136 13.74 12.78 14.02
C GLY A 136 15.13 13.20 13.50
N TYR A 137 15.67 12.52 12.52
CA TYR A 137 16.90 12.95 11.84
C TYR A 137 16.59 14.10 10.88
N ARG A 138 17.59 14.92 10.59
CA ARG A 138 17.47 16.05 9.66
C ARG A 138 18.36 15.80 8.45
N PRO A 139 17.98 14.89 7.53
CA PRO A 139 18.85 14.52 6.42
C PRO A 139 19.15 15.69 5.50
N ILE A 140 20.34 15.67 4.89
CA ILE A 140 20.69 16.52 3.77
C ILE A 140 20.53 15.67 2.51
N VAL A 141 19.76 16.17 1.54
CA VAL A 141 19.58 15.47 0.26
C VAL A 141 20.32 16.27 -0.81
N ILE A 142 21.20 15.59 -1.53
CA ILE A 142 21.98 16.15 -2.66
C ILE A 142 21.43 15.51 -3.93
N GLU A 143 20.93 16.34 -4.85
CA GLU A 143 20.41 15.91 -6.15
C GLU A 143 21.16 16.63 -7.26
N ARG A 144 21.58 15.87 -8.28
CA ARG A 144 22.29 16.42 -9.45
C ARG A 144 21.35 17.09 -10.43
N GLY A 145 20.13 16.56 -10.54
CA GLY A 145 19.13 17.02 -11.51
C GLY A 145 18.60 18.42 -11.18
N LYS A 146 18.13 19.08 -12.20
CA LYS A 146 17.47 20.38 -12.10
C LYS A 146 16.16 20.30 -11.29
N GLY A 147 15.71 21.44 -10.78
CA GLY A 147 14.42 21.56 -10.13
C GLY A 147 13.26 21.19 -11.07
N MET A 148 12.09 20.85 -10.49
CA MET A 148 10.93 20.36 -11.26
C MET A 148 10.52 21.30 -12.40
N ALA A 149 10.47 22.60 -12.16
CA ALA A 149 10.05 23.58 -13.16
C ALA A 149 11.00 23.64 -14.38
N GLU A 150 12.31 23.50 -14.17
CA GLU A 150 13.29 23.49 -15.25
C GLU A 150 13.27 22.14 -15.98
N ARG A 151 13.08 21.04 -15.24
CA ARG A 151 12.97 19.71 -15.81
C ARG A 151 11.75 19.57 -16.74
N VAL A 152 10.64 20.19 -16.40
CA VAL A 152 9.45 20.23 -17.27
C VAL A 152 9.80 20.88 -18.62
N LYS A 153 10.51 22.02 -18.61
CA LYS A 153 10.94 22.70 -19.83
C LYS A 153 11.88 21.82 -20.68
N ASP A 154 12.83 21.13 -20.05
CA ASP A 154 13.73 20.22 -20.77
C ASP A 154 12.95 19.06 -21.42
N VAL A 155 11.94 18.51 -20.72
CA VAL A 155 11.08 17.45 -21.27
C VAL A 155 10.20 17.96 -22.43
N GLU A 156 9.69 19.17 -22.34
CA GLU A 156 8.91 19.81 -23.42
C GLU A 156 9.80 20.08 -24.65
N ALA A 157 11.01 20.60 -24.46
CA ALA A 157 11.98 20.78 -25.54
C ALA A 157 12.34 19.44 -26.21
N PHE A 158 12.56 18.39 -25.43
CA PHE A 158 12.79 17.06 -25.99
C PHE A 158 11.62 16.53 -26.81
N LYS A 159 10.38 16.71 -26.32
CA LYS A 159 9.17 16.23 -27.03
C LYS A 159 8.89 17.01 -28.32
N ASN A 160 9.12 18.32 -28.31
CA ASN A 160 8.73 19.20 -29.43
C ASN A 160 9.85 19.37 -30.45
N GLU A 161 11.10 19.36 -30.00
CA GLU A 161 12.25 19.74 -30.82
C GLU A 161 13.30 18.61 -30.91
N GLY A 162 13.15 17.54 -30.18
CA GLY A 162 14.12 16.44 -30.12
C GLY A 162 15.42 16.79 -29.41
N VAL A 163 15.47 17.93 -28.69
CA VAL A 163 16.67 18.39 -27.97
C VAL A 163 16.78 17.70 -26.62
N LEU A 164 17.84 16.90 -26.45
CA LEU A 164 18.18 16.30 -25.17
C LEU A 164 19.18 17.20 -24.45
N ASN A 165 18.81 17.69 -23.28
CA ASN A 165 19.68 18.47 -22.41
C ASN A 165 20.21 17.55 -21.29
N GLU A 166 21.51 17.27 -21.30
CA GLU A 166 22.21 16.39 -20.33
C GLU A 166 22.68 17.16 -19.07
#